data_da60bdafa09663be769c3c9b51da2ba3
#
_entry.id   da60bdafa09663be769c3c9b51da2ba3
#
_cell.length_a   1.000
_cell.length_b   1.000
_cell.length_c   1.000
_cell.angle_alpha   90.00
_cell.angle_beta   90.00
_cell.angle_gamma   90.00
#
_symmetry.space_group_name_H-M   'P 1'
#
loop_
_entity.id
_entity.type
_entity.pdbx_description
1 polymer ?
#
loop_
_entity_poly.entity_id
_entity_poly.type
_entity_poly.pdbx_seq_one_letter_code
_entity_poly.pdbx_strand_id
1 'polypeptide(L)' 'MFNLDQKYESYVRNGDKKLRIDGEEHILRGYGFTDNGKEIDGYYLTTDNHTLYYNKNEQFLRMEALAEVSTVG' A
#
# COMPACT_ATOMS: atom_id res chain seq x y z
N MET A 1 -5.18 -17.78 -1.05
CA MET A 1 -4.58 -16.46 -0.98
C MET A 1 -5.22 -15.55 -1.99
N PHE A 2 -5.47 -14.32 -1.65
CA PHE A 2 -6.12 -13.41 -2.56
C PHE A 2 -5.12 -12.87 -3.57
N ASN A 3 -5.64 -12.39 -4.68
CA ASN A 3 -4.81 -11.92 -5.78
C ASN A 3 -4.85 -10.41 -5.82
N LEU A 4 -3.73 -9.77 -5.51
CA LEU A 4 -3.65 -8.33 -5.48
C LEU A 4 -3.85 -7.72 -6.87
N ASP A 5 -3.31 -8.36 -7.90
CA ASP A 5 -3.46 -7.83 -9.25
C ASP A 5 -4.92 -7.77 -9.63
N GLN A 6 -5.66 -8.82 -9.32
CA GLN A 6 -7.06 -8.85 -9.65
C GLN A 6 -7.83 -7.77 -8.91
N LYS A 7 -7.40 -7.45 -7.70
CA LYS A 7 -8.11 -6.50 -6.89
C LYS A 7 -7.71 -5.06 -7.16
N TYR A 8 -6.43 -4.82 -7.39
CA TYR A 8 -5.91 -3.46 -7.42
C TYR A 8 -5.32 -2.99 -8.74
N GLU A 9 -5.02 -3.89 -9.67
CA GLU A 9 -4.31 -3.46 -10.86
C GLU A 9 -5.03 -2.36 -11.63
N SER A 10 -6.31 -2.49 -11.85
CA SER A 10 -7.02 -1.48 -12.61
C SER A 10 -7.09 -0.16 -11.84
N TYR A 11 -7.17 -0.23 -10.53
CA TYR A 11 -7.19 0.99 -9.73
C TYR A 11 -5.87 1.73 -9.87
N VAL A 12 -4.76 1.03 -9.80
CA VAL A 12 -3.45 1.66 -9.91
C VAL A 12 -3.26 2.20 -11.32
N ARG A 13 -3.64 1.40 -12.32
CA ARG A 13 -3.44 1.81 -13.70
C ARG A 13 -4.25 3.07 -14.03
N ASN A 14 -5.46 3.16 -13.53
CA ASN A 14 -6.32 4.27 -13.83
C ASN A 14 -6.22 5.43 -12.85
N GLY A 15 -5.60 5.21 -11.73
CA GLY A 15 -5.45 6.24 -10.69
C GLY A 15 -6.77 6.62 -10.07
N ASP A 16 -7.75 5.70 -10.01
CA ASP A 16 -9.07 6.03 -9.54
C ASP A 16 -9.40 5.52 -8.14
N LYS A 17 -8.45 4.90 -7.47
CA LYS A 17 -8.69 4.44 -6.10
C LYS A 17 -8.05 5.41 -5.13
N LYS A 18 -8.85 5.95 -4.24
CA LYS A 18 -8.34 6.88 -3.26
C LYS A 18 -8.40 6.26 -1.87
N LEU A 19 -7.38 6.50 -1.10
CA LEU A 19 -7.31 6.04 0.28
C LEU A 19 -7.31 7.26 1.18
N ARG A 20 -8.09 7.20 2.27
CA ARG A 20 -8.13 8.32 3.18
C ARG A 20 -7.11 8.10 4.28
N ILE A 21 -6.18 9.02 4.43
CA ILE A 21 -5.13 8.95 5.42
C ILE A 21 -5.13 10.26 6.18
N ASP A 22 -5.39 10.18 7.49
CA ASP A 22 -5.42 11.36 8.35
C ASP A 22 -6.38 12.44 7.81
N GLY A 23 -7.49 12.01 7.24
CA GLY A 23 -8.48 12.94 6.75
C GLY A 23 -8.24 13.43 5.33
N GLU A 24 -7.14 13.05 4.72
CA GLU A 24 -6.82 13.47 3.37
C GLU A 24 -6.89 12.30 2.42
N GLU A 25 -7.30 12.55 1.20
CA GLU A 25 -7.39 11.50 0.21
C GLU A 25 -6.10 11.40 -0.58
N HIS A 26 -5.60 10.19 -0.75
CA HIS A 26 -4.37 9.93 -1.49
C HIS A 26 -4.64 8.87 -2.54
N ILE A 27 -4.07 9.03 -3.70
CA ILE A 27 -4.30 8.08 -4.78
C ILE A 27 -3.41 6.87 -4.60
N LEU A 28 -3.99 5.69 -4.75
CA LEU A 28 -3.24 4.43 -4.68
C LEU A 28 -2.27 4.38 -5.86
N ARG A 29 -1.00 4.18 -5.57
CA ARG A 29 0.04 4.17 -6.60
C ARG A 29 0.62 2.80 -6.86
N GLY A 30 0.56 1.92 -5.89
CA GLY A 30 1.14 0.59 -6.06
C GLY A 30 0.77 -0.35 -4.94
N TYR A 31 1.22 -1.59 -5.05
CA TYR A 31 0.93 -2.61 -4.05
C TYR A 31 1.96 -3.71 -4.16
N GLY A 32 1.99 -4.57 -3.18
CA GLY A 32 2.87 -5.73 -3.21
C GLY A 32 2.60 -6.62 -2.02
N PHE A 33 3.18 -7.81 -2.05
CA PHE A 33 3.02 -8.75 -0.95
C PHE A 33 4.15 -8.56 0.05
N THR A 34 3.88 -8.87 1.30
CA THR A 34 4.92 -8.93 2.33
C THR A 34 5.09 -10.37 2.74
N ASP A 35 6.26 -10.73 3.27
CA ASP A 35 6.46 -12.08 3.74
C ASP A 35 7.24 -12.06 5.05
N ASN A 36 7.26 -13.20 5.72
CA ASN A 36 7.96 -13.33 6.99
C ASN A 36 9.22 -14.19 6.84
N GLY A 37 9.69 -14.40 5.62
CA GLY A 37 10.85 -15.22 5.38
C GLY A 37 10.50 -16.67 5.07
N LYS A 38 9.26 -17.08 5.27
CA LYS A 38 8.82 -18.43 4.96
C LYS A 38 7.64 -18.42 4.02
N GLU A 39 6.74 -17.49 4.19
CA GLU A 39 5.55 -17.45 3.33
C GLU A 39 5.03 -16.02 3.32
N ILE A 40 4.16 -15.75 2.40
CA ILE A 40 3.56 -14.43 2.31
C ILE A 40 2.60 -14.27 3.48
N ASP A 41 2.77 -13.22 4.27
CA ASP A 41 1.96 -13.00 5.45
C ASP A 41 1.04 -11.78 5.31
N GLY A 42 1.08 -11.07 4.22
CA GLY A 42 0.23 -9.91 4.07
C GLY A 42 0.54 -9.17 2.79
N TYR A 43 0.17 -7.91 2.77
CA TYR A 43 0.42 -7.08 1.59
C TYR A 43 0.52 -5.63 2.00
N TYR A 44 0.97 -4.80 1.07
CA TYR A 44 1.04 -3.37 1.32
C TYR A 44 0.43 -2.61 0.16
N LEU A 45 -0.02 -1.41 0.43
CA LEU A 45 -0.51 -0.49 -0.58
C LEU A 45 0.30 0.79 -0.44
N THR A 46 0.67 1.39 -1.55
CA THR A 46 1.45 2.62 -1.50
C THR A 46 0.69 3.75 -2.14
N THR A 47 0.85 4.93 -1.59
CA THR A 47 0.34 6.16 -2.18
C THR A 47 1.55 7.03 -2.48
N ASP A 48 1.33 8.29 -2.81
CA ASP A 48 2.44 9.19 -3.07
C ASP A 48 3.25 9.49 -1.81
N ASN A 49 2.64 9.37 -0.63
CA ASN A 49 3.34 9.72 0.60
C ASN A 49 3.43 8.64 1.66
N HIS A 50 2.72 7.55 1.52
CA HIS A 50 2.62 6.56 2.59
C HIS A 50 2.62 5.14 2.07
N THR A 51 2.99 4.20 2.94
CA THR A 51 2.82 2.78 2.70
C THR A 51 1.94 2.23 3.81
N LEU A 52 0.86 1.56 3.42
CA LEU A 52 -0.05 0.99 4.39
C LEU A 52 0.11 -0.52 4.36
N TYR A 53 0.25 -1.13 5.52
CA TYR A 53 0.48 -2.57 5.63
C TYR A 53 -0.74 -3.29 6.16
N TYR A 54 -1.02 -4.44 5.56
CA TYR A 54 -2.18 -5.25 5.93
C TYR A 54 -1.75 -6.71 6.09
N ASN A 55 -2.47 -7.45 6.89
CA ASN A 55 -2.17 -8.87 7.04
C ASN A 55 -2.92 -9.66 5.96
N LYS A 56 -2.75 -10.97 5.94
CA LYS A 56 -3.37 -11.79 4.90
C LYS A 56 -4.88 -11.87 5.02
N ASN A 57 -5.44 -11.39 6.12
CA ASN A 57 -6.88 -11.32 6.30
C ASN A 57 -7.41 -9.93 5.95
N GLU A 58 -6.57 -9.10 5.33
CA GLU A 58 -6.94 -7.78 4.87
C GLU A 58 -7.23 -6.81 6.02
N GLN A 59 -6.63 -7.05 7.15
CA GLN A 59 -6.77 -6.17 8.29
C GLN A 59 -5.60 -5.21 8.34
N PHE A 60 -5.88 -3.95 8.59
CA PHE A 60 -4.83 -2.92 8.62
C PHE A 60 -3.90 -3.15 9.80
N LEU A 61 -2.61 -3.09 9.57
CA LEU A 61 -1.60 -3.27 10.60
C LEU A 61 -0.93 -1.97 10.99
N ARG A 62 -0.38 -1.25 10.03
CA ARG A 62 0.34 -0.02 10.33
C ARG A 62 0.53 0.80 9.07
N MET A 63 0.94 2.02 9.23
CA MET A 63 1.21 2.91 8.13
C MET A 63 2.55 3.57 8.35
N GLU A 64 3.34 3.72 7.29
CA GLU A 64 4.63 4.38 7.37
C GLU A 64 4.66 5.49 6.34
N ALA A 65 5.16 6.65 6.72
CA ALA A 65 5.36 7.74 5.78
C ALA A 65 6.58 7.41 4.94
N LEU A 66 6.50 7.67 3.64
CA LEU A 66 7.64 7.47 2.80
C LEU A 66 8.68 8.50 3.18
N ALA A 67 9.91 8.04 3.28
CA ALA A 67 10.94 8.92 3.67
C ALA A 67 11.16 9.91 2.61
N GLU A 68 11.22 11.17 2.91
CA GLU A 68 11.41 12.09 1.99
C GLU A 68 12.78 12.13 1.72
N VAL A 69 13.23 12.04 0.72
CA VAL A 69 14.49 12.03 0.43
C VAL A 69 15.00 13.30 0.62
N SER A 70 15.36 13.54 1.55
CA SER A 70 15.76 14.64 1.83
C SER A 70 16.76 15.04 1.26
N THR A 71 16.83 15.59 0.88
CA THR A 71 17.58 16.00 0.40
C THR A 71 18.31 16.70 0.91
N VAL A 72 18.65 16.79 1.46
CA VAL A 72 19.30 17.42 1.99
C VAL A 72 20.05 17.87 1.61
N GLY A 73 20.09 18.21 1.41
CA GLY A 73 20.97 18.80 1.15
C GLY A 73 21.19 18.84 1.34
#